data_b25f84de3f344c2e952a0416ea8a1a54
#
_entry.id   b25f84de3f344c2e952a0416ea8a1a54
#
_cell.length_a   1.000
_cell.length_b   1.000
_cell.length_c   1.000
_cell.angle_alpha   90.00
_cell.angle_beta   90.00
_cell.angle_gamma   90.00
#
_symmetry.space_group_name_H-M   'P 1'
#
loop_
_entity.id
_entity.type
_entity.pdbx_description
1 polymer ?
#
loop_
_entity_poly.entity_id
_entity_poly.type
_entity_poly.pdbx_seq_one_letter_code
_entity_poly.pdbx_strand_id
1 'polypeptide(L)'
;SALGVTAAEPLKLVFRLSSPDETFLSKLTLPGAMPCDEAFFDSTRGTYGLTSASTLSSGHFYLYNWTSSGLFLRRAASGNQIDSLRLVENTTSSGQSAEELINNEKCTAALDDSGTPTSLQSVSYSDTTWALLFNCDSIFASTELRQALGSAAASAVEVPGGGLFAEAKGLIPDGLTVDGMNYRDTAGDVTPAAVD
;
A
#
# COMPACT_ATOMS: atom_id res chain seq x y z
N SER A 1 15.02 2.80 -28.07
CA SER A 1 15.69 3.64 -27.07
C SER A 1 16.52 2.74 -26.17
N ALA A 2 17.78 3.10 -25.93
CA ALA A 2 18.64 2.34 -25.04
C ALA A 2 18.10 2.46 -23.60
N LEU A 3 18.01 1.34 -22.91
CA LEU A 3 17.67 1.34 -21.47
C LEU A 3 18.78 2.09 -20.73
N GLY A 4 18.43 3.02 -19.85
CA GLY A 4 19.39 3.81 -19.07
C GLY A 4 20.12 3.03 -17.98
N VAL A 5 20.21 1.70 -18.07
CA VAL A 5 20.85 0.80 -17.10
C VAL A 5 21.94 0.00 -17.79
N THR A 6 23.12 -0.02 -17.20
CA THR A 6 24.26 -0.81 -17.70
C THR A 6 24.98 -1.52 -16.55
N ALA A 7 25.37 -2.79 -16.76
CA ALA A 7 26.29 -3.50 -15.89
C ALA A 7 27.73 -3.10 -16.29
N ALA A 8 28.29 -2.14 -15.59
CA ALA A 8 29.63 -1.64 -15.90
C ALA A 8 30.73 -2.61 -15.42
N GLU A 9 30.49 -3.35 -14.37
CA GLU A 9 31.35 -4.35 -13.75
C GLU A 9 30.50 -5.46 -13.14
N PRO A 10 31.03 -6.63 -12.76
CA PRO A 10 30.24 -7.76 -12.26
C PRO A 10 29.34 -7.45 -11.05
N LEU A 11 29.70 -6.44 -10.24
CA LEU A 11 28.93 -6.02 -9.06
C LEU A 11 28.56 -4.54 -9.11
N LYS A 12 28.50 -3.94 -10.32
CA LYS A 12 28.27 -2.51 -10.45
C LYS A 12 27.24 -2.23 -11.54
N LEU A 13 26.09 -1.76 -11.14
CA LEU A 13 25.08 -1.21 -12.03
C LEU A 13 25.18 0.31 -12.09
N VAL A 14 25.09 0.85 -13.29
CA VAL A 14 25.06 2.29 -13.55
C VAL A 14 23.72 2.65 -14.15
N PHE A 15 22.99 3.54 -13.49
CA PHE A 15 21.74 4.10 -13.97
C PHE A 15 21.99 5.51 -14.50
N ARG A 16 21.49 5.77 -15.70
CA ARG A 16 21.50 7.10 -16.33
C ARG A 16 20.07 7.59 -16.47
N LEU A 17 19.75 8.60 -15.71
CA LEU A 17 18.43 9.22 -15.73
C LEU A 17 18.39 10.31 -16.80
N SER A 18 17.23 10.49 -17.44
CA SER A 18 16.99 11.56 -18.41
C SER A 18 16.90 12.94 -17.76
N SER A 19 16.56 12.99 -16.49
CA SER A 19 16.53 14.19 -15.64
C SER A 19 16.86 13.80 -14.20
N PRO A 20 17.35 14.73 -13.36
CA PRO A 20 17.54 14.48 -11.94
C PRO A 20 16.22 14.04 -11.28
N ASP A 21 16.29 13.03 -10.41
CA ASP A 21 15.15 12.49 -9.68
C ASP A 21 15.60 12.11 -8.26
N GLU A 22 15.26 12.93 -7.30
CA GLU A 22 15.60 12.73 -5.89
C GLU A 22 14.93 11.48 -5.30
N THR A 23 13.81 11.03 -5.88
CA THR A 23 13.06 9.86 -5.43
C THR A 23 13.52 8.56 -6.11
N PHE A 24 14.52 8.62 -6.99
CA PHE A 24 14.92 7.45 -7.79
C PHE A 24 15.31 6.23 -6.93
N LEU A 25 16.06 6.44 -5.85
CA LEU A 25 16.44 5.33 -4.96
C LEU A 25 15.22 4.67 -4.30
N SER A 26 14.21 5.47 -3.92
CA SER A 26 12.96 4.93 -3.39
C SER A 26 12.18 4.14 -4.45
N LYS A 27 12.25 4.54 -5.72
CA LYS A 27 11.63 3.78 -6.82
C LYS A 27 12.27 2.41 -7.03
N LEU A 28 13.56 2.25 -6.72
CA LEU A 28 14.24 0.94 -6.78
C LEU A 28 13.76 -0.05 -5.69
N THR A 29 13.05 0.42 -4.68
CA THR A 29 12.46 -0.47 -3.65
C THR A 29 11.09 -1.04 -4.06
N LEU A 30 10.51 -0.55 -5.16
CA LEU A 30 9.22 -1.01 -5.64
C LEU A 30 9.32 -2.41 -6.26
N PRO A 31 8.25 -3.21 -6.21
CA PRO A 31 8.24 -4.57 -6.76
C PRO A 31 8.68 -4.67 -8.22
N GLY A 32 8.35 -3.65 -9.06
CA GLY A 32 8.73 -3.61 -10.47
C GLY A 32 10.23 -3.41 -10.74
N ALA A 33 11.01 -3.02 -9.71
CA ALA A 33 12.45 -2.84 -9.82
C ALA A 33 13.25 -3.98 -9.18
N MET A 34 12.58 -5.02 -8.68
CA MET A 34 13.24 -6.17 -8.07
C MET A 34 14.07 -6.92 -9.11
N PRO A 35 15.34 -7.30 -8.78
CA PRO A 35 16.17 -8.06 -9.69
C PRO A 35 15.60 -9.46 -9.92
N CYS A 36 15.80 -9.96 -11.13
CA CYS A 36 15.40 -11.30 -11.54
C CYS A 36 16.64 -12.04 -12.04
N ASP A 37 16.78 -13.31 -11.67
CA ASP A 37 17.81 -14.18 -12.24
C ASP A 37 17.41 -14.55 -13.69
N GLU A 38 18.24 -14.17 -14.66
CA GLU A 38 17.96 -14.36 -16.08
C GLU A 38 17.84 -15.83 -16.45
N ALA A 39 18.76 -16.66 -15.99
CA ALA A 39 18.76 -18.08 -16.32
C ALA A 39 17.54 -18.78 -15.74
N PHE A 40 17.15 -18.45 -14.53
CA PHE A 40 15.94 -18.96 -13.92
C PHE A 40 14.69 -18.46 -14.65
N PHE A 41 14.62 -17.17 -14.97
CA PHE A 41 13.51 -16.57 -15.73
C PHE A 41 13.30 -17.30 -17.06
N ASP A 42 14.35 -17.46 -17.84
CA ASP A 42 14.30 -18.16 -19.12
C ASP A 42 13.87 -19.62 -18.98
N SER A 43 14.32 -20.30 -17.91
CA SER A 43 13.94 -21.68 -17.63
C SER A 43 12.45 -21.87 -17.38
N THR A 44 11.77 -20.83 -16.89
CA THR A 44 10.32 -20.86 -16.58
C THR A 44 9.43 -20.78 -17.82
N ARG A 45 9.98 -20.42 -18.98
CA ARG A 45 9.26 -20.35 -20.26
C ARG A 45 7.97 -19.54 -20.20
N GLY A 46 8.00 -18.39 -19.54
CA GLY A 46 6.86 -17.49 -19.41
C GLY A 46 5.91 -17.78 -18.23
N THR A 47 6.25 -18.73 -17.37
CA THR A 47 5.46 -19.04 -16.15
C THR A 47 6.08 -18.45 -14.88
N TYR A 48 7.07 -17.55 -15.00
CA TYR A 48 7.71 -16.90 -13.85
C TYR A 48 6.67 -16.25 -12.93
N GLY A 49 6.76 -16.56 -11.63
CA GLY A 49 5.87 -15.98 -10.62
C GLY A 49 4.46 -16.61 -10.56
N LEU A 50 4.12 -17.60 -11.38
CA LEU A 50 2.79 -18.22 -11.39
C LEU A 50 2.63 -19.41 -10.44
N THR A 51 3.72 -20.01 -10.02
CA THR A 51 3.73 -21.14 -9.07
C THR A 51 4.92 -21.03 -8.13
N SER A 52 4.91 -21.80 -7.04
CA SER A 52 6.07 -21.86 -6.13
C SER A 52 7.33 -22.37 -6.82
N ALA A 53 7.19 -23.29 -7.79
CA ALA A 53 8.31 -23.85 -8.56
C ALA A 53 8.89 -22.85 -9.59
N SER A 54 8.10 -21.86 -10.02
CA SER A 54 8.50 -20.84 -10.99
C SER A 54 8.74 -19.46 -10.34
N THR A 55 8.93 -19.43 -9.02
CA THR A 55 9.20 -18.19 -8.26
C THR A 55 10.53 -18.33 -7.54
N LEU A 56 11.42 -17.34 -7.75
CA LEU A 56 12.69 -17.25 -7.04
C LEU A 56 12.67 -15.99 -6.15
N SER A 57 13.11 -16.14 -4.90
CA SER A 57 13.14 -15.06 -3.93
C SER A 57 14.55 -14.81 -3.44
N SER A 58 14.96 -13.54 -3.35
CA SER A 58 16.22 -13.10 -2.74
C SER A 58 16.04 -12.58 -1.30
N GLY A 59 14.81 -12.59 -0.77
CA GLY A 59 14.47 -12.10 0.56
C GLY A 59 14.70 -13.12 1.68
N HIS A 60 14.29 -12.75 2.90
CA HIS A 60 14.41 -13.62 4.08
C HIS A 60 13.50 -14.84 4.01
N PHE A 61 12.45 -14.79 3.21
CA PHE A 61 11.51 -15.87 3.00
C PHE A 61 11.44 -16.23 1.53
N TYR A 62 11.27 -17.52 1.25
CA TYR A 62 10.97 -18.01 -0.09
C TYR A 62 9.58 -18.67 -0.13
N LEU A 63 8.96 -18.65 -1.28
CA LEU A 63 7.66 -19.27 -1.51
C LEU A 63 7.84 -20.80 -1.58
N TYR A 64 7.47 -21.48 -0.49
CA TYR A 64 7.59 -22.93 -0.38
C TYR A 64 6.47 -23.67 -1.10
N ASN A 65 5.24 -23.17 -0.94
CA ASN A 65 4.07 -23.76 -1.56
C ASN A 65 3.00 -22.70 -1.82
N TRP A 66 2.26 -22.88 -2.88
CA TRP A 66 1.13 -22.04 -3.25
C TRP A 66 -0.05 -22.92 -3.66
N THR A 67 -1.15 -22.82 -2.93
CA THR A 67 -2.37 -23.60 -3.14
C THR A 67 -3.58 -22.67 -3.10
N SER A 68 -4.76 -23.20 -3.43
CA SER A 68 -6.02 -22.47 -3.25
C SER A 68 -6.33 -22.12 -1.79
N SER A 69 -5.67 -22.79 -0.83
CA SER A 69 -5.85 -22.52 0.61
C SER A 69 -4.86 -21.50 1.17
N GLY A 70 -3.95 -20.95 0.36
CA GLY A 70 -3.02 -19.91 0.77
C GLY A 70 -1.60 -20.06 0.24
N LEU A 71 -0.77 -19.12 0.64
CA LEU A 71 0.66 -19.06 0.36
C LEU A 71 1.44 -19.50 1.61
N PHE A 72 2.39 -20.38 1.39
CA PHE A 72 3.26 -20.92 2.43
C PHE A 72 4.69 -20.49 2.16
N LEU A 73 5.22 -19.65 3.04
CA LEU A 73 6.59 -19.15 2.96
C LEU A 73 7.44 -19.78 4.04
N ARG A 74 8.71 -20.02 3.73
CA ARG A 74 9.71 -20.49 4.67
C ARG A 74 10.89 -19.56 4.69
N ARG A 75 11.54 -19.45 5.85
CA ARG A 75 12.78 -18.70 6.00
C ARG A 75 13.90 -19.36 5.20
N ALA A 76 14.68 -18.55 4.49
CA ALA A 76 15.82 -19.00 3.69
C ALA A 76 17.03 -19.41 4.56
N ALA A 77 17.19 -18.79 5.75
CA ALA A 77 18.29 -19.08 6.67
C ALA A 77 17.76 -19.30 8.09
N SER A 78 18.39 -20.16 8.87
CA SER A 78 18.05 -20.40 10.28
C SER A 78 18.29 -19.15 11.14
N GLY A 79 17.48 -18.97 12.19
CA GLY A 79 17.60 -17.85 13.13
C GLY A 79 16.53 -17.91 14.22
N ASN A 80 16.65 -17.04 15.23
CA ASN A 80 15.73 -16.97 16.37
C ASN A 80 14.46 -16.16 16.10
N GLN A 81 13.94 -16.21 14.87
CA GLN A 81 12.78 -15.45 14.44
C GLN A 81 11.76 -16.39 13.80
N ILE A 82 10.72 -15.83 13.23
CA ILE A 82 9.67 -16.59 12.53
C ILE A 82 10.28 -17.45 11.43
N ASP A 83 10.06 -18.77 11.49
CA ASP A 83 10.59 -19.72 10.50
C ASP A 83 9.68 -19.92 9.30
N SER A 84 8.39 -19.74 9.48
CA SER A 84 7.41 -19.90 8.40
C SER A 84 6.25 -18.91 8.55
N LEU A 85 5.69 -18.52 7.42
CA LEU A 85 4.49 -17.72 7.32
C LEU A 85 3.46 -18.47 6.47
N ARG A 86 2.22 -18.45 6.91
CA ARG A 86 1.08 -18.90 6.13
C ARG A 86 0.16 -17.71 5.90
N LEU A 87 0.01 -17.29 4.66
CA LEU A 87 -0.94 -16.25 4.27
C LEU A 87 -2.19 -16.94 3.73
N VAL A 88 -3.31 -16.67 4.31
CA VAL A 88 -4.62 -17.20 3.90
C VAL A 88 -5.56 -16.06 3.60
N GLU A 89 -6.38 -16.23 2.58
CA GLU A 89 -7.44 -15.29 2.29
C GLU A 89 -8.55 -15.48 3.35
N ASN A 90 -8.97 -14.37 3.96
CA ASN A 90 -10.16 -14.37 4.79
C ASN A 90 -11.38 -14.32 3.86
N THR A 91 -11.79 -15.50 3.39
CA THR A 91 -13.01 -15.59 2.60
C THR A 91 -14.19 -15.28 3.52
N THR A 92 -14.89 -14.20 3.21
CA THR A 92 -16.10 -13.72 3.92
C THR A 92 -17.23 -14.75 4.04
N SER A 93 -17.09 -15.90 3.40
CA SER A 93 -18.01 -17.04 3.54
C SER A 93 -18.10 -17.59 4.97
N SER A 94 -17.12 -17.32 5.83
CA SER A 94 -17.17 -17.70 7.25
C SER A 94 -17.91 -16.69 8.14
N GLY A 95 -18.09 -15.43 7.66
CA GLY A 95 -18.71 -14.35 8.44
C GLY A 95 -17.93 -13.94 9.70
N GLN A 96 -16.71 -14.44 9.88
CA GLN A 96 -15.89 -14.15 11.06
C GLN A 96 -15.07 -12.86 10.84
N SER A 97 -15.07 -11.99 11.84
CA SER A 97 -14.24 -10.79 11.87
C SER A 97 -12.76 -11.15 12.09
N ALA A 98 -11.86 -10.21 11.79
CA ALA A 98 -10.43 -10.35 12.09
C ALA A 98 -10.19 -10.60 13.59
N GLU A 99 -10.94 -9.92 14.47
CA GLU A 99 -10.87 -10.09 15.91
C GLU A 99 -11.28 -11.50 16.34
N GLU A 100 -12.38 -12.03 15.79
CA GLU A 100 -12.81 -13.40 16.07
C GLU A 100 -11.80 -14.45 15.61
N LEU A 101 -11.15 -14.24 14.45
CA LEU A 101 -10.13 -15.15 13.96
C LEU A 101 -8.88 -15.17 14.86
N ILE A 102 -8.47 -14.03 15.38
CA ILE A 102 -7.35 -13.92 16.31
C ILE A 102 -7.71 -14.51 17.67
N ASN A 103 -8.85 -14.15 18.23
CA ASN A 103 -9.32 -14.66 19.53
C ASN A 103 -9.55 -16.18 19.55
N ASN A 104 -9.94 -16.74 18.40
CA ASN A 104 -10.11 -18.18 18.23
C ASN A 104 -8.81 -18.90 17.80
N GLU A 105 -7.66 -18.23 17.88
CA GLU A 105 -6.33 -18.77 17.51
C GLU A 105 -6.25 -19.32 16.08
N LYS A 106 -7.09 -18.80 15.17
CA LYS A 106 -7.07 -19.19 13.74
C LYS A 106 -5.97 -18.49 12.96
N CYS A 107 -5.59 -17.29 13.38
CA CYS A 107 -4.44 -16.56 12.85
C CYS A 107 -3.75 -15.75 13.96
N THR A 108 -2.52 -15.35 13.70
CA THR A 108 -1.70 -14.55 14.64
C THR A 108 -1.82 -13.06 14.36
N ALA A 109 -2.13 -12.70 13.11
CA ALA A 109 -2.35 -11.34 12.67
C ALA A 109 -3.34 -11.35 11.50
N ALA A 110 -4.09 -10.29 11.34
CA ALA A 110 -5.03 -10.12 10.23
C ALA A 110 -4.94 -8.70 9.68
N LEU A 111 -5.16 -8.57 8.38
CA LEU A 111 -5.46 -7.29 7.76
C LEU A 111 -6.98 -7.13 7.79
N ASP A 112 -7.44 -6.01 8.28
CA ASP A 112 -8.86 -5.69 8.38
C ASP A 112 -9.13 -4.35 7.70
N ASP A 113 -10.00 -4.36 6.72
CA ASP A 113 -10.49 -3.19 6.00
C ASP A 113 -11.93 -2.84 6.37
N SER A 114 -12.51 -3.51 7.36
CA SER A 114 -13.89 -3.23 7.83
C SER A 114 -13.98 -1.93 8.62
N GLY A 115 -12.86 -1.47 9.21
CA GLY A 115 -12.81 -0.33 10.11
C GLY A 115 -13.58 -0.53 11.41
N THR A 116 -13.95 -1.75 11.74
CA THR A 116 -14.64 -2.07 12.99
C THR A 116 -13.68 -1.87 14.17
N PRO A 117 -14.05 -1.12 15.22
CA PRO A 117 -13.25 -1.02 16.42
C PRO A 117 -12.95 -2.40 17.02
N THR A 118 -11.70 -2.61 17.44
CA THR A 118 -11.25 -3.87 18.03
C THR A 118 -10.64 -3.64 19.41
N SER A 119 -10.78 -4.62 20.28
CA SER A 119 -10.10 -4.67 21.59
C SER A 119 -8.63 -5.12 21.46
N LEU A 120 -8.22 -5.60 20.28
CA LEU A 120 -6.86 -6.06 20.01
C LEU A 120 -5.92 -4.91 19.74
N GLN A 121 -4.63 -5.17 19.88
CA GLN A 121 -3.62 -4.22 19.42
C GLN A 121 -3.69 -4.07 17.90
N SER A 122 -4.00 -2.86 17.44
CA SER A 122 -4.11 -2.55 16.01
C SER A 122 -3.24 -1.36 15.66
N VAL A 123 -2.80 -1.33 14.40
CA VAL A 123 -2.16 -0.17 13.78
C VAL A 123 -3.00 0.22 12.57
N SER A 124 -3.49 1.44 12.58
CA SER A 124 -4.23 2.00 11.45
C SER A 124 -3.48 3.16 10.83
N TYR A 125 -3.63 3.33 9.54
CA TYR A 125 -3.07 4.46 8.80
C TYR A 125 -4.00 4.84 7.64
N SER A 126 -3.97 6.12 7.28
CA SER A 126 -4.69 6.63 6.10
C SER A 126 -3.67 6.98 5.02
N ASP A 127 -3.78 6.32 3.87
CA ASP A 127 -2.90 6.50 2.72
C ASP A 127 -3.61 7.12 1.51
N THR A 128 -4.92 7.28 1.58
CA THR A 128 -5.75 7.74 0.47
C THR A 128 -6.71 8.83 0.92
N THR A 129 -6.80 9.90 0.13
CA THR A 129 -7.80 10.96 0.29
C THR A 129 -8.77 10.94 -0.88
N TRP A 130 -10.06 10.84 -0.61
CA TRP A 130 -11.11 11.03 -1.60
C TRP A 130 -11.51 12.50 -1.62
N ALA A 131 -11.49 13.09 -2.81
CA ALA A 131 -11.78 14.51 -2.97
C ALA A 131 -12.72 14.76 -4.16
N LEU A 132 -13.61 15.75 -4.01
CA LEU A 132 -14.41 16.27 -5.10
C LEU A 132 -13.68 17.44 -5.74
N LEU A 133 -13.33 17.31 -7.01
CA LEU A 133 -12.64 18.35 -7.78
C LEU A 133 -13.63 19.05 -8.71
N PHE A 134 -13.65 20.37 -8.68
CA PHE A 134 -14.48 21.18 -9.55
C PHE A 134 -13.69 21.66 -10.78
N ASN A 135 -14.28 21.52 -11.97
CA ASN A 135 -13.75 22.17 -13.15
C ASN A 135 -14.06 23.68 -13.10
N CYS A 136 -13.01 24.49 -12.98
CA CYS A 136 -13.12 25.94 -12.83
C CYS A 136 -13.40 26.70 -14.14
N ASP A 137 -13.49 26.03 -15.28
CA ASP A 137 -13.64 26.66 -16.60
C ASP A 137 -15.10 26.91 -17.03
N SER A 138 -16.08 26.63 -16.17
CA SER A 138 -17.51 26.75 -16.51
C SER A 138 -18.30 27.39 -15.36
N ILE A 139 -19.45 26.81 -15.03
CA ILE A 139 -20.31 27.30 -13.94
C ILE A 139 -19.58 27.37 -12.61
N PHE A 140 -18.57 26.54 -12.41
CA PHE A 140 -17.72 26.52 -11.22
C PHE A 140 -16.55 27.52 -11.28
N ALA A 141 -16.54 28.50 -12.20
CA ALA A 141 -15.61 29.60 -12.19
C ALA A 141 -15.79 30.49 -10.93
N SER A 142 -17.04 30.61 -10.41
CA SER A 142 -17.31 31.30 -9.16
C SER A 142 -16.77 30.56 -7.96
N THR A 143 -15.98 31.26 -7.14
CA THR A 143 -15.44 30.74 -5.89
C THR A 143 -16.54 30.48 -4.88
N GLU A 144 -17.52 31.39 -4.80
CA GLU A 144 -18.66 31.32 -3.91
C GLU A 144 -19.51 30.07 -4.18
N LEU A 145 -19.74 29.77 -5.46
CA LEU A 145 -20.47 28.54 -5.84
C LEU A 145 -19.72 27.27 -5.43
N ARG A 146 -18.41 27.24 -5.65
CA ARG A 146 -17.59 26.09 -5.23
C ARG A 146 -17.60 25.91 -3.69
N GLN A 147 -17.49 26.99 -2.96
CA GLN A 147 -17.54 26.96 -1.49
C GLN A 147 -18.91 26.51 -0.99
N ALA A 148 -19.99 27.05 -1.54
CA ALA A 148 -21.34 26.66 -1.17
C ALA A 148 -21.60 25.17 -1.44
N LEU A 149 -21.18 24.66 -2.60
CA LEU A 149 -21.31 23.24 -2.93
C LEU A 149 -20.41 22.37 -2.06
N GLY A 150 -19.18 22.82 -1.75
CA GLY A 150 -18.27 22.12 -0.86
C GLY A 150 -18.87 21.99 0.56
N SER A 151 -19.45 23.09 1.08
CA SER A 151 -20.12 23.08 2.39
C SER A 151 -21.36 22.19 2.39
N ALA A 152 -22.18 22.26 1.33
CA ALA A 152 -23.36 21.39 1.18
C ALA A 152 -22.97 19.91 1.07
N ALA A 153 -21.92 19.59 0.31
CA ALA A 153 -21.41 18.24 0.20
C ALA A 153 -20.86 17.72 1.54
N ALA A 154 -20.09 18.53 2.24
CA ALA A 154 -19.56 18.17 3.56
C ALA A 154 -20.67 17.90 4.59
N SER A 155 -21.80 18.63 4.50
CA SER A 155 -22.96 18.43 5.36
C SER A 155 -23.82 17.22 4.97
N ALA A 156 -23.78 16.82 3.70
CA ALA A 156 -24.62 15.75 3.15
C ALA A 156 -23.90 14.38 3.11
N VAL A 157 -22.58 14.36 3.12
CA VAL A 157 -21.80 13.13 3.10
C VAL A 157 -21.74 12.56 4.51
N GLU A 158 -22.49 11.49 4.75
CA GLU A 158 -22.26 10.66 5.92
C GLU A 158 -20.97 9.86 5.71
N VAL A 159 -19.99 10.09 6.58
CA VAL A 159 -18.78 9.25 6.60
C VAL A 159 -19.22 7.84 6.93
N PRO A 160 -18.97 6.84 6.07
CA PRO A 160 -19.38 5.47 6.35
C PRO A 160 -18.90 5.02 7.74
N GLY A 161 -19.77 4.40 8.51
CA GLY A 161 -19.43 3.90 9.83
C GLY A 161 -18.32 2.85 9.78
N GLY A 162 -17.71 2.57 10.93
CA GLY A 162 -16.73 1.52 11.08
C GLY A 162 -15.26 1.96 11.14
N GLY A 163 -14.97 3.25 11.05
CA GLY A 163 -13.59 3.78 11.23
C GLY A 163 -12.67 3.68 10.02
N LEU A 164 -13.14 3.12 8.89
CA LEU A 164 -12.39 3.10 7.61
C LEU A 164 -12.20 4.49 7.00
N PHE A 165 -13.16 5.36 7.22
CA PHE A 165 -13.16 6.71 6.69
C PHE A 165 -13.19 7.72 7.84
N ALA A 166 -12.46 8.79 7.66
CA ALA A 166 -12.48 9.95 8.54
C ALA A 166 -12.57 11.21 7.70
N GLU A 167 -13.02 12.30 8.30
CA GLU A 167 -13.02 13.60 7.64
C GLU A 167 -11.59 13.97 7.26
N ALA A 168 -11.37 14.32 5.98
CA ALA A 168 -10.06 14.69 5.50
C ALA A 168 -9.70 16.10 5.94
N LYS A 169 -8.54 16.26 6.55
CA LYS A 169 -7.97 17.55 6.98
C LYS A 169 -7.15 18.24 5.88
N GLY A 170 -7.24 17.77 4.66
CA GLY A 170 -6.58 18.28 3.46
C GLY A 170 -6.41 17.18 2.39
N LEU A 171 -5.79 17.53 1.25
CA LEU A 171 -5.57 16.59 0.15
C LEU A 171 -4.53 15.52 0.48
N ILE A 172 -3.56 15.83 1.33
CA ILE A 172 -2.54 14.88 1.74
C ILE A 172 -3.06 14.09 2.94
N PRO A 173 -3.11 12.76 2.87
CA PRO A 173 -3.59 11.94 3.98
C PRO A 173 -2.65 11.98 5.20
N ASP A 174 -3.20 11.68 6.37
CA ASP A 174 -2.48 11.74 7.66
C ASP A 174 -1.35 10.71 7.76
N GLY A 175 -1.40 9.63 7.00
CA GLY A 175 -0.38 8.58 7.02
C GLY A 175 0.91 8.91 6.27
N LEU A 176 0.95 10.02 5.52
CA LEU A 176 2.13 10.37 4.73
C LEU A 176 3.24 10.97 5.60
N THR A 177 4.44 10.42 5.46
CA THR A 177 5.65 10.96 6.08
C THR A 177 6.59 11.56 5.04
N VAL A 178 7.22 12.69 5.38
CA VAL A 178 8.28 13.33 4.60
C VAL A 178 9.49 13.49 5.53
N ASP A 179 10.64 13.00 5.10
CA ASP A 179 11.88 13.01 5.90
C ASP A 179 11.72 12.40 7.32
N GLY A 180 10.88 11.35 7.42
CA GLY A 180 10.60 10.67 8.68
C GLY A 180 9.64 11.38 9.63
N MET A 181 9.12 12.54 9.24
CA MET A 181 8.10 13.29 10.00
C MET A 181 6.73 13.18 9.33
N ASN A 182 5.69 13.14 10.13
CA ASN A 182 4.33 13.17 9.57
C ASN A 182 4.11 14.53 8.87
N TYR A 183 3.67 14.47 7.61
CA TYR A 183 3.44 15.67 6.80
C TYR A 183 2.45 16.62 7.47
N ARG A 184 1.39 16.08 8.07
CA ARG A 184 0.33 16.88 8.67
C ARG A 184 0.77 17.63 9.93
N ASP A 185 1.68 17.05 10.70
CA ASP A 185 2.27 17.71 11.88
C ASP A 185 3.03 18.99 11.50
N THR A 186 3.60 19.03 10.30
CA THR A 186 4.36 20.18 9.79
C THR A 186 3.47 21.17 9.02
N ALA A 187 2.60 20.66 8.16
CA ALA A 187 1.78 21.47 7.27
C ALA A 187 0.50 22.02 7.94
N GLY A 188 0.07 21.40 9.05
CA GLY A 188 -1.20 21.69 9.71
C GLY A 188 -2.42 21.24 8.90
N ASP A 189 -3.59 21.44 9.48
CA ASP A 189 -4.86 21.14 8.86
C ASP A 189 -5.26 22.22 7.85
N VAL A 190 -5.71 21.80 6.69
CA VAL A 190 -6.27 22.69 5.66
C VAL A 190 -7.75 22.33 5.53
N THR A 191 -8.56 22.94 6.37
CA THR A 191 -10.03 22.86 6.25
C THR A 191 -10.53 23.98 5.34
N PRO A 192 -11.50 23.71 4.44
CA PRO A 192 -12.17 24.77 3.71
C PRO A 192 -12.81 25.76 4.71
N ALA A 193 -12.67 27.05 4.44
CA ALA A 193 -13.36 28.04 5.24
C ALA A 193 -14.87 27.78 5.15
N ALA A 194 -15.53 27.69 6.29
CA ALA A 194 -16.98 27.64 6.33
C ALA A 194 -17.53 28.89 5.63
N VAL A 195 -18.50 28.70 4.76
CA VAL A 195 -19.28 29.81 4.17
C VAL A 195 -20.55 29.90 4.98
N ASP A 196 -20.71 31.04 5.67
CA ASP A 196 -21.97 31.38 6.35
C ASP A 196 -23.11 31.65 5.34
#